data_798c01d5b264249ffd1e1946c2d23312
#
_entry.id   798c01d5b264249ffd1e1946c2d23312
#
_cell.length_a   1.000
_cell.length_b   1.000
_cell.length_c   1.000
_cell.angle_alpha   90.00
_cell.angle_beta   90.00
_cell.angle_gamma   90.00
#
_symmetry.space_group_name_H-M   'P 1'
#
loop_
_entity.id
_entity.type
_entity.pdbx_description
1 polymer ?
#
loop_
_entity_poly.entity_id
_entity_poly.type
_entity_poly.pdbx_seq_one_letter_code
_entity_poly.pdbx_strand_id
1 'polypeptide(L)'
;MEKVKKAKKENRHGADFGLRILSIIIAVIIWFALSITQYPTINKTITNVPVVFSLDGTQAKEKGLSALNYKDISVDVEIKGMNYEIGSYTAADLVATVNLDDVTKEGTYDLDIDVKSSHSTDKVTVVSVNPDTVSVEFDRLTTKTIPLTAEAPLISAEEGYILKETTTSPSEITVEGPKNDLDNISKAVAQISKSKKISEDTTINTQDIVFYDDDDNVVDPSKIEVKDTKSVDVNFVIYKKKTAKLKVDISNCTDNFDVSSLPLKLSEEEISVVSPNLDDSDTETLTIGSIKLSEINLAKVFSFKIPLNSDEINMNGDENVRVSFDSEGYTSKEFTITSDHIIATGKPSGKSTEIETKKLTNVKVYGPEDVINNLKDSDLYAEVNLSDIIDSGSYAREAIIYSPTYNNVWGFGKNEIQIVVSD
;
A
#
# COMPACT_ATOMS: atom_id res chain seq x y z
N MET A 1 -95.88 -111.65 -11.43
CA MET A 1 -94.87 -111.41 -12.51
C MET A 1 -94.50 -109.95 -12.63
N GLU A 2 -93.53 -109.55 -11.99
CA GLU A 2 -93.22 -108.15 -11.89
C GLU A 2 -91.83 -107.83 -12.40
N LYS A 3 -91.74 -106.97 -13.37
CA LYS A 3 -90.47 -106.49 -13.99
C LYS A 3 -89.92 -105.31 -13.25
N VAL A 4 -88.80 -105.50 -12.64
CA VAL A 4 -88.04 -104.43 -12.02
C VAL A 4 -87.25 -103.69 -13.09
N LYS A 5 -87.45 -102.37 -13.17
CA LYS A 5 -86.68 -101.40 -14.02
C LYS A 5 -85.43 -100.99 -13.27
N LYS A 6 -84.23 -101.20 -13.88
CA LYS A 6 -82.92 -100.61 -13.44
C LYS A 6 -82.84 -99.13 -13.77
N ALA A 7 -82.63 -98.34 -12.77
CA ALA A 7 -82.34 -96.92 -12.95
C ALA A 7 -80.89 -96.68 -13.39
N LYS A 8 -80.66 -95.84 -14.38
CA LYS A 8 -79.38 -95.44 -14.94
C LYS A 8 -78.76 -94.33 -14.09
N LYS A 9 -77.61 -94.60 -13.50
CA LYS A 9 -76.87 -93.64 -12.72
C LYS A 9 -76.18 -92.65 -13.67
N GLU A 10 -76.63 -91.41 -13.75
CA GLU A 10 -75.94 -90.29 -14.47
C GLU A 10 -74.71 -89.88 -13.76
N ASN A 11 -73.62 -89.75 -14.54
CA ASN A 11 -72.28 -89.28 -14.07
C ASN A 11 -72.28 -87.76 -13.82
N ARG A 12 -72.51 -87.33 -12.56
CA ARG A 12 -72.51 -85.88 -12.15
C ARG A 12 -71.13 -85.35 -11.91
N HIS A 13 -70.01 -86.09 -11.96
CA HIS A 13 -68.68 -85.62 -11.64
C HIS A 13 -68.04 -84.73 -12.73
N GLY A 14 -68.45 -84.84 -13.99
CA GLY A 14 -67.86 -84.00 -15.07
C GLY A 14 -68.40 -82.55 -15.11
N ALA A 15 -69.71 -82.42 -14.74
CA ALA A 15 -70.33 -81.08 -14.70
C ALA A 15 -69.83 -80.23 -13.53
N ASP A 16 -69.56 -80.79 -12.35
CA ASP A 16 -69.04 -80.14 -11.20
C ASP A 16 -67.56 -79.67 -11.40
N PHE A 17 -66.75 -80.43 -12.13
CA PHE A 17 -65.37 -80.06 -12.44
C PHE A 17 -65.31 -78.87 -13.41
N GLY A 18 -66.15 -78.89 -14.45
CA GLY A 18 -66.28 -77.73 -15.40
C GLY A 18 -66.68 -76.40 -14.70
N LEU A 19 -67.69 -76.50 -13.77
CA LEU A 19 -68.14 -75.37 -12.96
C LEU A 19 -67.03 -74.82 -12.03
N ARG A 20 -66.22 -75.73 -11.44
CA ARG A 20 -65.08 -75.30 -10.59
C ARG A 20 -64.02 -74.58 -11.44
N ILE A 21 -63.65 -75.04 -12.61
CA ILE A 21 -62.72 -74.35 -13.52
C ILE A 21 -63.28 -73.06 -13.98
N LEU A 22 -64.56 -72.97 -14.34
CA LEU A 22 -65.21 -71.72 -14.75
C LEU A 22 -65.24 -70.70 -13.59
N SER A 23 -65.48 -71.16 -12.33
CA SER A 23 -65.46 -70.27 -11.17
C SER A 23 -64.04 -69.68 -10.89
N ILE A 24 -62.99 -70.52 -11.10
CA ILE A 24 -61.59 -70.06 -10.96
C ILE A 24 -61.29 -69.04 -12.07
N ILE A 25 -61.68 -69.27 -13.33
CA ILE A 25 -61.46 -68.37 -14.42
C ILE A 25 -62.19 -67.01 -14.17
N ILE A 26 -63.45 -67.03 -13.72
CA ILE A 26 -64.21 -65.87 -13.38
C ILE A 26 -63.57 -65.11 -12.18
N ALA A 27 -63.12 -65.83 -11.16
CA ALA A 27 -62.42 -65.21 -10.02
C ALA A 27 -61.12 -64.57 -10.42
N VAL A 28 -60.35 -65.19 -11.33
CA VAL A 28 -59.13 -64.57 -11.89
C VAL A 28 -59.45 -63.31 -12.72
N ILE A 29 -60.52 -63.36 -13.55
CA ILE A 29 -60.96 -62.20 -14.35
C ILE A 29 -61.43 -61.07 -13.43
N ILE A 30 -62.24 -61.40 -12.41
CA ILE A 30 -62.72 -60.41 -11.44
C ILE A 30 -61.52 -59.87 -10.64
N TRP A 31 -60.60 -60.72 -10.20
CA TRP A 31 -59.39 -60.30 -9.50
C TRP A 31 -58.53 -59.34 -10.38
N PHE A 32 -58.35 -59.76 -11.65
CA PHE A 32 -57.61 -58.90 -12.61
C PHE A 32 -58.29 -57.59 -12.90
N ALA A 33 -59.62 -57.57 -13.09
CA ALA A 33 -60.43 -56.37 -13.28
C ALA A 33 -60.40 -55.48 -12.04
N LEU A 34 -60.50 -56.04 -10.83
CA LEU A 34 -60.39 -55.29 -9.60
C LEU A 34 -58.95 -54.77 -9.37
N SER A 35 -57.96 -55.66 -9.74
CA SER A 35 -56.55 -55.25 -9.62
C SER A 35 -56.22 -54.03 -10.46
N ILE A 36 -56.71 -53.96 -11.70
CA ILE A 36 -56.54 -52.80 -12.58
C ILE A 36 -57.25 -51.53 -12.04
N THR A 37 -58.38 -51.71 -11.39
CA THR A 37 -59.17 -50.59 -10.83
C THR A 37 -58.68 -50.16 -9.42
N GLN A 38 -57.96 -51.03 -8.68
CA GLN A 38 -57.44 -50.73 -7.36
C GLN A 38 -56.06 -50.05 -7.34
N TYR A 39 -55.39 -49.90 -8.49
CA TYR A 39 -54.13 -49.13 -8.60
C TYR A 39 -54.34 -47.83 -9.36
N PRO A 40 -55.02 -46.87 -8.75
CA PRO A 40 -55.20 -45.55 -9.38
C PRO A 40 -53.83 -44.89 -9.56
N THR A 41 -53.69 -44.16 -10.66
CA THR A 41 -52.59 -43.23 -10.80
C THR A 41 -52.77 -42.10 -9.79
N ILE A 42 -51.72 -41.77 -9.06
CA ILE A 42 -51.69 -40.69 -8.11
C ILE A 42 -50.66 -39.63 -8.55
N ASN A 43 -50.82 -38.43 -8.05
CA ASN A 43 -49.81 -37.40 -8.16
C ASN A 43 -48.94 -37.39 -6.87
N LYS A 44 -47.64 -37.17 -7.02
CA LYS A 44 -46.70 -37.01 -5.93
C LYS A 44 -45.76 -35.84 -6.24
N THR A 45 -45.62 -34.93 -5.30
CA THR A 45 -44.63 -33.85 -5.41
C THR A 45 -43.32 -34.32 -4.79
N ILE A 46 -42.23 -34.18 -5.55
CA ILE A 46 -40.84 -34.40 -5.11
C ILE A 46 -40.21 -33.03 -4.99
N THR A 47 -39.83 -32.66 -3.77
CA THR A 47 -39.24 -31.36 -3.46
C THR A 47 -37.72 -31.38 -3.53
N ASN A 48 -37.11 -30.22 -3.81
CA ASN A 48 -35.66 -30.03 -3.84
C ASN A 48 -34.93 -30.94 -4.83
N VAL A 49 -35.46 -31.14 -6.04
CA VAL A 49 -34.77 -31.84 -7.11
C VAL A 49 -33.67 -30.94 -7.65
N PRO A 50 -32.37 -31.32 -7.54
CA PRO A 50 -31.28 -30.49 -8.00
C PRO A 50 -31.29 -30.38 -9.52
N VAL A 51 -31.11 -29.14 -10.01
CA VAL A 51 -31.01 -28.89 -11.44
C VAL A 51 -29.56 -29.10 -11.88
N VAL A 52 -29.35 -30.05 -12.77
CA VAL A 52 -28.04 -30.33 -13.36
C VAL A 52 -27.81 -29.35 -14.51
N PHE A 53 -26.77 -28.55 -14.36
CA PHE A 53 -26.36 -27.59 -15.37
C PHE A 53 -25.05 -28.06 -16.02
N SER A 54 -25.04 -28.25 -17.33
CA SER A 54 -23.86 -28.62 -18.08
C SER A 54 -23.77 -27.87 -19.40
N LEU A 55 -22.68 -27.18 -19.60
CA LEU A 55 -22.36 -26.50 -20.86
C LEU A 55 -21.74 -27.45 -21.91
N ASP A 56 -21.39 -28.70 -21.53
CA ASP A 56 -20.71 -29.62 -22.42
C ASP A 56 -21.53 -29.95 -23.67
N GLY A 57 -20.94 -29.75 -24.85
CA GLY A 57 -21.58 -30.00 -26.12
C GLY A 57 -22.59 -28.90 -26.57
N THR A 58 -22.67 -27.78 -25.87
CA THR A 58 -23.57 -26.67 -26.22
C THR A 58 -22.87 -25.58 -27.02
N GLN A 59 -23.65 -24.77 -27.75
CA GLN A 59 -23.14 -23.59 -28.46
C GLN A 59 -22.57 -22.55 -27.49
N ALA A 60 -23.12 -22.44 -26.30
CA ALA A 60 -22.64 -21.55 -25.25
C ALA A 60 -21.15 -21.84 -24.93
N LYS A 61 -20.78 -23.12 -24.73
CA LYS A 61 -19.40 -23.53 -24.48
C LYS A 61 -18.49 -23.25 -25.68
N GLU A 62 -18.94 -23.55 -26.89
CA GLU A 62 -18.15 -23.28 -28.11
C GLU A 62 -17.82 -21.80 -28.28
N LYS A 63 -18.69 -20.91 -27.79
CA LYS A 63 -18.50 -19.45 -27.78
C LYS A 63 -17.75 -18.91 -26.54
N GLY A 64 -17.33 -19.78 -25.63
CA GLY A 64 -16.62 -19.42 -24.43
C GLY A 64 -17.47 -18.74 -23.37
N LEU A 65 -18.79 -18.97 -23.38
CA LEU A 65 -19.70 -18.45 -22.37
C LEU A 65 -19.66 -19.32 -21.11
N SER A 66 -19.77 -18.68 -19.96
CA SER A 66 -19.89 -19.30 -18.64
C SER A 66 -21.14 -18.78 -17.95
N ALA A 67 -21.80 -19.65 -17.19
CA ALA A 67 -22.94 -19.26 -16.37
C ALA A 67 -22.48 -18.73 -15.02
N LEU A 68 -23.02 -17.59 -14.58
CA LEU A 68 -22.51 -16.86 -13.41
C LEU A 68 -23.26 -17.16 -12.11
N ASN A 69 -24.55 -17.49 -12.18
CA ASN A 69 -25.45 -17.57 -11.02
C ASN A 69 -26.26 -18.86 -10.91
N TYR A 70 -25.76 -19.99 -11.39
CA TYR A 70 -26.50 -21.25 -11.41
C TYR A 70 -26.29 -22.15 -10.17
N LYS A 71 -25.54 -21.69 -9.17
CA LYS A 71 -25.24 -22.51 -7.98
C LYS A 71 -26.51 -22.73 -7.15
N ASP A 72 -26.69 -24.00 -6.70
CA ASP A 72 -27.75 -24.42 -5.77
C ASP A 72 -29.19 -24.24 -6.27
N ILE A 73 -29.41 -24.32 -7.59
CA ILE A 73 -30.78 -24.31 -8.17
C ILE A 73 -31.43 -25.65 -7.91
N SER A 74 -32.65 -25.66 -7.36
CA SER A 74 -33.50 -26.83 -7.19
C SER A 74 -34.96 -26.51 -7.53
N VAL A 75 -35.70 -27.54 -7.94
CA VAL A 75 -37.11 -27.41 -8.32
C VAL A 75 -37.97 -28.43 -7.60
N ASP A 76 -39.24 -28.12 -7.45
CA ASP A 76 -40.27 -29.04 -7.00
C ASP A 76 -40.99 -29.62 -8.23
N VAL A 77 -41.05 -30.95 -8.30
CA VAL A 77 -41.57 -31.68 -9.44
C VAL A 77 -42.80 -32.47 -9.06
N GLU A 78 -43.92 -32.20 -9.70
CA GLU A 78 -45.11 -33.05 -9.56
C GLU A 78 -45.09 -34.15 -10.63
N ILE A 79 -45.08 -35.38 -10.17
CA ILE A 79 -45.10 -36.58 -11.03
C ILE A 79 -46.39 -37.34 -10.86
N LYS A 80 -46.82 -37.99 -11.94
CA LYS A 80 -48.02 -38.87 -11.98
C LYS A 80 -47.62 -40.27 -12.44
N GLY A 81 -48.07 -41.26 -11.72
CA GLY A 81 -47.83 -42.68 -12.03
C GLY A 81 -48.63 -43.62 -11.13
N MET A 82 -48.45 -44.92 -11.29
CA MET A 82 -49.06 -45.90 -10.40
C MET A 82 -48.44 -45.82 -9.00
N ASN A 83 -49.27 -45.89 -7.96
CA ASN A 83 -48.81 -45.68 -6.58
C ASN A 83 -47.63 -46.58 -6.18
N TYR A 84 -47.58 -47.81 -6.66
CA TYR A 84 -46.48 -48.73 -6.38
C TYR A 84 -45.17 -48.38 -7.12
N GLU A 85 -45.25 -47.63 -8.22
CA GLU A 85 -44.07 -47.16 -8.98
C GLU A 85 -43.51 -45.88 -8.35
N ILE A 86 -44.39 -44.87 -8.14
CA ILE A 86 -43.92 -43.56 -7.70
C ILE A 86 -43.86 -43.37 -6.19
N GLY A 87 -44.41 -44.32 -5.40
CA GLY A 87 -44.45 -44.23 -3.95
C GLY A 87 -43.05 -44.10 -3.31
N SER A 88 -42.05 -44.76 -3.86
CA SER A 88 -40.65 -44.75 -3.41
C SER A 88 -39.79 -43.68 -4.09
N TYR A 89 -40.31 -42.94 -5.09
CA TYR A 89 -39.53 -41.91 -5.81
C TYR A 89 -39.04 -40.82 -4.87
N THR A 90 -37.78 -40.46 -5.06
CA THR A 90 -37.06 -39.40 -4.37
C THR A 90 -36.45 -38.42 -5.38
N ALA A 91 -35.83 -37.36 -4.94
CA ALA A 91 -35.12 -36.44 -5.81
C ALA A 91 -34.02 -37.09 -6.67
N ALA A 92 -33.39 -38.18 -6.16
CA ALA A 92 -32.35 -38.93 -6.87
C ALA A 92 -32.86 -39.72 -8.07
N ASP A 93 -34.18 -39.98 -8.15
CA ASP A 93 -34.82 -40.72 -9.23
C ASP A 93 -35.26 -39.83 -10.39
N LEU A 94 -35.06 -38.50 -10.25
CA LEU A 94 -35.34 -37.50 -11.26
C LEU A 94 -34.05 -36.78 -11.69
N VAL A 95 -33.96 -36.44 -12.97
CA VAL A 95 -32.90 -35.64 -13.54
C VAL A 95 -33.53 -34.39 -14.14
N ALA A 96 -33.31 -33.26 -13.46
CA ALA A 96 -33.71 -31.97 -13.97
C ALA A 96 -32.52 -31.34 -14.72
N THR A 97 -32.72 -30.91 -15.96
CA THR A 97 -31.71 -30.30 -16.83
C THR A 97 -32.23 -29.02 -17.43
N VAL A 98 -31.34 -28.06 -17.68
CA VAL A 98 -31.69 -26.81 -18.33
C VAL A 98 -31.45 -26.90 -19.83
N ASN A 99 -32.38 -26.40 -20.64
CA ASN A 99 -32.21 -26.28 -22.08
C ASN A 99 -31.35 -25.04 -22.41
N LEU A 100 -30.22 -25.24 -23.09
CA LEU A 100 -29.23 -24.21 -23.41
C LEU A 100 -29.14 -23.91 -24.91
N ASP A 101 -30.06 -24.42 -25.72
CA ASP A 101 -29.99 -24.32 -27.19
C ASP A 101 -30.05 -22.88 -27.72
N ASP A 102 -30.75 -22.01 -27.00
CA ASP A 102 -30.90 -20.60 -27.36
C ASP A 102 -29.78 -19.67 -26.85
N VAL A 103 -28.86 -20.18 -26.04
CA VAL A 103 -27.78 -19.39 -25.46
C VAL A 103 -26.63 -19.24 -26.47
N THR A 104 -26.60 -18.11 -27.15
CA THR A 104 -25.64 -17.86 -28.23
C THR A 104 -24.75 -16.64 -28.04
N LYS A 105 -24.99 -15.78 -27.03
CA LYS A 105 -24.23 -14.57 -26.69
C LYS A 105 -24.37 -14.25 -25.20
N GLU A 106 -23.63 -13.24 -24.74
CA GLU A 106 -23.72 -12.73 -23.36
C GLU A 106 -25.13 -12.17 -23.09
N GLY A 107 -25.61 -12.31 -21.86
CA GLY A 107 -26.89 -11.79 -21.39
C GLY A 107 -27.59 -12.72 -20.41
N THR A 108 -28.74 -12.26 -19.93
CA THR A 108 -29.60 -13.03 -19.04
C THR A 108 -30.66 -13.77 -19.86
N TYR A 109 -30.81 -15.06 -19.61
CA TYR A 109 -31.74 -15.93 -20.28
C TYR A 109 -32.67 -16.59 -19.27
N ASP A 110 -33.99 -16.61 -19.56
CA ASP A 110 -34.94 -17.43 -18.84
C ASP A 110 -35.03 -18.78 -19.55
N LEU A 111 -34.47 -19.81 -18.93
CA LEU A 111 -34.24 -21.14 -19.51
C LEU A 111 -35.26 -22.12 -18.99
N ASP A 112 -35.85 -22.92 -19.88
CA ASP A 112 -36.78 -23.99 -19.51
C ASP A 112 -36.07 -25.12 -18.79
N ILE A 113 -36.72 -25.70 -17.77
CA ILE A 113 -36.21 -26.84 -17.01
C ILE A 113 -36.94 -28.10 -17.45
N ASP A 114 -36.21 -28.99 -18.11
CA ASP A 114 -36.67 -30.31 -18.50
C ASP A 114 -36.39 -31.32 -17.39
N VAL A 115 -37.44 -32.06 -16.97
CA VAL A 115 -37.29 -33.09 -15.96
C VAL A 115 -37.67 -34.46 -16.55
N LYS A 116 -36.78 -35.45 -16.34
CA LYS A 116 -36.98 -36.83 -16.78
C LYS A 116 -36.72 -37.77 -15.63
N SER A 117 -37.38 -38.97 -15.66
CA SER A 117 -37.02 -40.06 -14.75
C SER A 117 -35.61 -40.58 -15.11
N SER A 118 -34.81 -40.86 -14.09
CA SER A 118 -33.52 -41.57 -14.26
C SER A 118 -33.70 -43.05 -14.68
N HIS A 119 -34.93 -43.60 -14.51
CA HIS A 119 -35.28 -44.98 -14.84
C HIS A 119 -36.01 -45.01 -16.16
N SER A 120 -35.40 -45.53 -17.19
CA SER A 120 -35.92 -45.58 -18.56
C SER A 120 -37.16 -46.49 -18.78
N THR A 121 -37.47 -47.34 -17.82
CA THR A 121 -38.57 -48.36 -17.89
C THR A 121 -39.85 -47.91 -17.18
N ASP A 122 -39.79 -46.84 -16.38
CA ASP A 122 -40.90 -46.43 -15.54
C ASP A 122 -41.93 -45.60 -16.33
N LYS A 123 -43.20 -45.87 -16.11
CA LYS A 123 -44.33 -45.12 -16.73
C LYS A 123 -44.71 -43.94 -15.86
N VAL A 124 -43.72 -43.07 -15.59
CA VAL A 124 -43.91 -41.86 -14.82
C VAL A 124 -44.05 -40.66 -15.77
N THR A 125 -45.04 -39.83 -15.54
CA THR A 125 -45.27 -38.62 -16.30
C THR A 125 -45.00 -37.41 -15.40
N VAL A 126 -44.16 -36.48 -15.81
CA VAL A 126 -44.01 -35.18 -15.16
C VAL A 126 -45.25 -34.36 -15.48
N VAL A 127 -45.91 -33.86 -14.43
CA VAL A 127 -47.17 -33.05 -14.56
C VAL A 127 -46.83 -31.59 -14.53
N SER A 128 -45.97 -31.18 -13.60
CA SER A 128 -45.53 -29.78 -13.47
C SER A 128 -44.16 -29.74 -12.80
N VAL A 129 -43.43 -28.70 -13.12
CA VAL A 129 -42.13 -28.33 -12.51
C VAL A 129 -42.30 -26.91 -11.96
N ASN A 130 -41.84 -26.66 -10.74
CA ASN A 130 -41.94 -25.37 -10.11
C ASN A 130 -40.62 -24.95 -9.39
N PRO A 131 -39.94 -23.90 -9.80
CA PRO A 131 -40.17 -23.14 -11.03
C PRO A 131 -39.93 -23.94 -12.31
N ASP A 132 -40.63 -23.67 -13.40
CA ASP A 132 -40.47 -24.30 -14.71
C ASP A 132 -39.36 -23.67 -15.56
N THR A 133 -38.94 -22.45 -15.18
CA THR A 133 -37.85 -21.70 -15.78
C THR A 133 -36.86 -21.23 -14.74
N VAL A 134 -35.63 -21.01 -15.16
CA VAL A 134 -34.56 -20.41 -14.35
C VAL A 134 -33.89 -19.29 -15.11
N SER A 135 -33.71 -18.14 -14.45
CA SER A 135 -32.98 -17.01 -15.02
C SER A 135 -31.48 -17.20 -14.76
N VAL A 136 -30.70 -17.32 -15.83
CA VAL A 136 -29.25 -17.52 -15.78
C VAL A 136 -28.54 -16.45 -16.58
N GLU A 137 -27.57 -15.81 -15.96
CA GLU A 137 -26.70 -14.83 -16.59
C GLU A 137 -25.49 -15.54 -17.22
N PHE A 138 -25.22 -15.25 -18.49
CA PHE A 138 -24.06 -15.78 -19.23
C PHE A 138 -23.14 -14.64 -19.60
N ASP A 139 -21.85 -14.81 -19.33
CA ASP A 139 -20.81 -13.89 -19.78
C ASP A 139 -19.53 -14.66 -20.12
N ARG A 140 -18.59 -13.98 -20.78
CA ARG A 140 -17.26 -14.54 -21.02
C ARG A 140 -16.38 -14.24 -19.83
N LEU A 141 -15.82 -15.30 -19.24
CA LEU A 141 -14.77 -15.15 -18.26
C LEU A 141 -13.47 -14.75 -18.96
N THR A 142 -12.85 -13.73 -18.45
CA THR A 142 -11.56 -13.23 -18.88
C THR A 142 -10.66 -12.98 -17.67
N THR A 143 -9.39 -12.78 -17.92
CA THR A 143 -8.43 -12.41 -16.89
C THR A 143 -7.95 -10.99 -17.10
N LYS A 144 -7.73 -10.27 -15.98
CA LYS A 144 -7.17 -8.92 -15.98
C LYS A 144 -6.11 -8.82 -14.89
N THR A 145 -4.96 -8.23 -15.21
CA THR A 145 -3.95 -7.87 -14.21
C THR A 145 -4.24 -6.47 -13.72
N ILE A 146 -4.28 -6.30 -12.40
CA ILE A 146 -4.71 -5.07 -11.71
C ILE A 146 -3.61 -4.65 -10.77
N PRO A 147 -3.21 -3.37 -10.74
CA PRO A 147 -2.27 -2.86 -9.76
C PRO A 147 -2.85 -2.97 -8.34
N LEU A 148 -2.00 -3.40 -7.41
CA LEU A 148 -2.35 -3.60 -6.01
C LEU A 148 -1.62 -2.59 -5.14
N THR A 149 -2.38 -1.84 -4.37
CA THR A 149 -1.87 -0.92 -3.34
C THR A 149 -2.31 -1.35 -1.95
N ALA A 150 -1.77 -0.74 -0.92
CA ALA A 150 -2.15 -1.05 0.46
C ALA A 150 -2.82 0.15 1.14
N GLU A 151 -3.82 -0.14 1.96
CA GLU A 151 -4.44 0.82 2.86
C GLU A 151 -4.40 0.28 4.30
N ALA A 152 -3.70 1.01 5.17
CA ALA A 152 -3.48 0.62 6.56
C ALA A 152 -3.59 1.83 7.51
N PRO A 153 -4.76 2.47 7.62
CA PRO A 153 -4.91 3.74 8.33
C PRO A 153 -4.65 3.65 9.84
N LEU A 154 -4.67 2.45 10.39
CA LEU A 154 -4.45 2.18 11.83
C LEU A 154 -3.02 1.73 12.14
N ILE A 155 -2.13 1.64 11.15
CA ILE A 155 -0.71 1.41 11.35
C ILE A 155 -0.03 2.77 11.44
N SER A 156 0.77 2.96 12.48
CA SER A 156 1.54 4.19 12.69
C SER A 156 2.93 3.86 13.23
N ALA A 157 3.88 4.76 12.99
CA ALA A 157 5.20 4.65 13.58
C ALA A 157 5.16 4.99 15.08
N GLU A 158 6.05 4.39 15.86
CA GLU A 158 6.32 4.78 17.26
C GLU A 158 6.98 6.17 17.32
N GLU A 159 7.06 6.74 18.53
CA GLU A 159 7.75 8.00 18.76
C GLU A 159 9.24 7.87 18.39
N GLY A 160 9.80 8.85 17.69
CA GLY A 160 11.16 8.78 17.16
C GLY A 160 11.29 8.03 15.81
N TYR A 161 10.19 7.61 15.21
CA TYR A 161 10.17 6.93 13.92
C TYR A 161 9.15 7.53 12.96
N ILE A 162 9.31 7.27 11.66
CA ILE A 162 8.30 7.61 10.65
C ILE A 162 8.04 6.39 9.76
N LEU A 163 6.81 6.28 9.28
CA LEU A 163 6.47 5.38 8.21
C LEU A 163 6.88 6.03 6.88
N LYS A 164 7.94 5.51 6.27
CA LYS A 164 8.52 6.06 5.04
C LYS A 164 7.77 5.61 3.81
N GLU A 165 7.44 4.33 3.74
CA GLU A 165 6.81 3.72 2.58
C GLU A 165 5.93 2.55 3.00
N THR A 166 4.86 2.32 2.23
CA THR A 166 4.02 1.14 2.33
C THR A 166 3.89 0.52 0.95
N THR A 167 4.30 -0.73 0.80
CA THR A 167 4.27 -1.46 -0.48
C THR A 167 3.56 -2.80 -0.33
N THR A 168 3.11 -3.36 -1.45
CA THR A 168 2.51 -4.69 -1.51
C THR A 168 3.42 -5.68 -2.23
N SER A 169 3.35 -6.94 -1.82
CA SER A 169 4.00 -8.04 -2.52
C SER A 169 3.00 -9.19 -2.69
N PRO A 170 2.57 -9.47 -3.94
CA PRO A 170 2.93 -8.82 -5.20
C PRO A 170 2.38 -7.39 -5.33
N SER A 171 2.93 -6.61 -6.26
CA SER A 171 2.46 -5.24 -6.58
C SER A 171 1.29 -5.21 -7.58
N GLU A 172 0.98 -6.35 -8.17
CA GLU A 172 -0.13 -6.57 -9.10
C GLU A 172 -0.75 -7.94 -8.82
N ILE A 173 -2.04 -8.08 -9.08
CA ILE A 173 -2.76 -9.34 -8.97
C ILE A 173 -3.51 -9.64 -10.26
N THR A 174 -3.62 -10.93 -10.59
CA THR A 174 -4.43 -11.41 -11.72
C THR A 174 -5.77 -11.88 -11.21
N VAL A 175 -6.83 -11.31 -11.73
CA VAL A 175 -8.21 -11.66 -11.42
C VAL A 175 -8.90 -12.28 -12.64
N GLU A 176 -9.83 -13.21 -12.39
CA GLU A 176 -10.70 -13.79 -13.39
C GLU A 176 -12.16 -13.49 -13.03
N GLY A 177 -12.94 -13.12 -14.03
CA GLY A 177 -14.36 -12.82 -13.86
C GLY A 177 -15.02 -12.43 -15.17
N PRO A 178 -16.30 -12.01 -15.10
CA PRO A 178 -17.02 -11.47 -16.26
C PRO A 178 -16.30 -10.25 -16.83
N LYS A 179 -16.19 -10.19 -18.16
CA LYS A 179 -15.46 -9.13 -18.84
C LYS A 179 -15.92 -7.74 -18.43
N ASN A 180 -17.24 -7.53 -18.40
CA ASN A 180 -17.81 -6.22 -18.06
C ASN A 180 -17.51 -5.81 -16.62
N ASP A 181 -17.54 -6.77 -15.66
CA ASP A 181 -17.22 -6.51 -14.27
C ASP A 181 -15.74 -6.18 -14.11
N LEU A 182 -14.84 -6.92 -14.81
CA LEU A 182 -13.42 -6.65 -14.78
C LEU A 182 -13.03 -5.34 -15.47
N ASP A 183 -13.71 -4.96 -16.55
CA ASP A 183 -13.44 -3.69 -17.24
C ASP A 183 -13.70 -2.48 -16.33
N ASN A 184 -14.63 -2.60 -15.40
CA ASN A 184 -14.96 -1.56 -14.42
C ASN A 184 -13.94 -1.45 -13.26
N ILE A 185 -13.01 -2.40 -13.10
CA ILE A 185 -12.04 -2.33 -12.02
C ILE A 185 -10.82 -1.55 -12.47
N SER A 186 -10.46 -0.50 -11.75
CA SER A 186 -9.25 0.29 -12.00
C SER A 186 -8.09 -0.10 -11.09
N LYS A 187 -8.34 -0.39 -9.82
CA LYS A 187 -7.32 -0.75 -8.83
C LYS A 187 -7.84 -1.75 -7.80
N ALA A 188 -6.91 -2.45 -7.17
CA ALA A 188 -7.14 -3.29 -6.01
C ALA A 188 -6.40 -2.73 -4.80
N VAL A 189 -6.99 -2.85 -3.62
CA VAL A 189 -6.43 -2.35 -2.36
C VAL A 189 -6.42 -3.46 -1.32
N ALA A 190 -5.22 -3.81 -0.84
CA ALA A 190 -5.05 -4.69 0.30
C ALA A 190 -5.30 -3.92 1.60
N GLN A 191 -6.34 -4.28 2.35
CA GLN A 191 -6.74 -3.58 3.56
C GLN A 191 -6.17 -4.23 4.82
N ILE A 192 -5.67 -3.39 5.75
CA ILE A 192 -5.24 -3.80 7.07
C ILE A 192 -6.04 -3.04 8.12
N SER A 193 -6.97 -3.74 8.77
CA SER A 193 -7.85 -3.18 9.79
C SER A 193 -7.29 -3.27 11.22
N LYS A 194 -6.10 -3.88 11.40
CA LYS A 194 -5.45 -4.01 12.71
C LYS A 194 -4.70 -2.75 13.09
N SER A 195 -4.89 -2.27 14.33
CA SER A 195 -4.10 -1.18 14.89
C SER A 195 -2.78 -1.70 15.43
N LYS A 196 -1.67 -1.10 15.01
CA LYS A 196 -0.33 -1.41 15.53
C LYS A 196 0.58 -0.20 15.40
N LYS A 197 1.40 0.06 16.43
CA LYS A 197 2.55 0.96 16.34
C LYS A 197 3.79 0.13 16.01
N ILE A 198 4.62 0.64 15.12
CA ILE A 198 5.82 -0.06 14.62
C ILE A 198 7.05 0.86 14.69
N SER A 199 8.20 0.27 15.06
CA SER A 199 9.50 0.94 15.17
C SER A 199 10.59 0.26 14.33
N GLU A 200 10.20 -0.78 13.58
CA GLU A 200 11.08 -1.51 12.67
C GLU A 200 10.30 -1.93 11.43
N ASP A 201 11.02 -2.25 10.36
CA ASP A 201 10.42 -2.77 9.14
C ASP A 201 9.54 -3.97 9.45
N THR A 202 8.29 -3.90 9.02
CA THR A 202 7.28 -4.90 9.39
C THR A 202 6.51 -5.33 8.15
N THR A 203 6.30 -6.64 8.02
CA THR A 203 5.41 -7.22 7.01
C THR A 203 4.15 -7.75 7.67
N ILE A 204 2.99 -7.41 7.14
CA ILE A 204 1.68 -7.91 7.58
C ILE A 204 0.99 -8.58 6.40
N ASN A 205 0.60 -9.83 6.59
CA ASN A 205 -0.15 -10.58 5.59
C ASN A 205 -1.66 -10.30 5.73
N THR A 206 -2.35 -10.09 4.61
CA THR A 206 -3.80 -9.92 4.54
C THR A 206 -4.40 -10.70 3.38
N GLN A 207 -5.68 -11.06 3.54
CA GLN A 207 -6.52 -11.64 2.48
C GLN A 207 -7.64 -10.66 2.08
N ASP A 208 -7.75 -9.54 2.78
CA ASP A 208 -8.77 -8.53 2.56
C ASP A 208 -8.36 -7.65 1.37
N ILE A 209 -8.88 -7.98 0.18
CA ILE A 209 -8.65 -7.21 -1.04
C ILE A 209 -9.97 -6.59 -1.46
N VAL A 210 -9.98 -5.28 -1.63
CA VAL A 210 -11.13 -4.50 -2.11
C VAL A 210 -10.82 -3.96 -3.50
N PHE A 211 -11.77 -4.09 -4.42
CA PHE A 211 -11.67 -3.58 -5.78
C PHE A 211 -12.40 -2.24 -5.90
N TYR A 212 -11.83 -1.35 -6.68
CA TYR A 212 -12.39 -0.01 -6.92
C TYR A 212 -12.47 0.28 -8.41
N ASP A 213 -13.50 1.03 -8.79
CA ASP A 213 -13.64 1.60 -10.13
C ASP A 213 -12.81 2.91 -10.29
N ASP A 214 -12.94 3.57 -11.45
CA ASP A 214 -12.25 4.83 -11.73
C ASP A 214 -12.76 6.02 -10.88
N ASP A 215 -13.96 5.91 -10.33
CA ASP A 215 -14.59 6.91 -9.46
C ASP A 215 -14.40 6.62 -7.95
N ASP A 216 -13.51 5.67 -7.59
CA ASP A 216 -13.24 5.22 -6.22
C ASP A 216 -14.46 4.56 -5.51
N ASN A 217 -15.43 4.05 -6.25
CA ASN A 217 -16.50 3.24 -5.67
C ASN A 217 -16.06 1.78 -5.55
N VAL A 218 -16.55 1.11 -4.51
CA VAL A 218 -16.26 -0.31 -4.28
C VAL A 218 -17.02 -1.16 -5.30
N VAL A 219 -16.29 -2.04 -5.99
CA VAL A 219 -16.84 -3.04 -6.91
C VAL A 219 -17.14 -4.33 -6.14
N ASP A 220 -18.32 -4.92 -6.38
CA ASP A 220 -18.72 -6.18 -5.76
C ASP A 220 -17.79 -7.34 -6.20
N PRO A 221 -17.07 -8.00 -5.29
CA PRO A 221 -16.14 -9.08 -5.63
C PRO A 221 -16.82 -10.44 -5.85
N SER A 222 -18.14 -10.56 -5.72
CA SER A 222 -18.86 -11.85 -5.70
C SER A 222 -18.65 -12.72 -6.94
N LYS A 223 -18.37 -12.08 -8.10
CA LYS A 223 -18.12 -12.74 -9.38
C LYS A 223 -16.63 -12.72 -9.80
N ILE A 224 -15.74 -12.26 -8.93
CA ILE A 224 -14.33 -12.06 -9.22
C ILE A 224 -13.48 -13.01 -8.39
N GLU A 225 -12.59 -13.74 -9.05
CA GLU A 225 -11.67 -14.67 -8.39
C GLU A 225 -10.22 -14.22 -8.59
N VAL A 226 -9.46 -14.09 -7.49
CA VAL A 226 -8.01 -13.85 -7.55
C VAL A 226 -7.31 -15.16 -7.84
N LYS A 227 -6.50 -15.23 -8.92
CA LYS A 227 -5.92 -16.49 -9.43
C LYS A 227 -4.51 -16.78 -8.92
N ASP A 228 -3.68 -15.78 -8.80
CA ASP A 228 -2.24 -15.94 -8.57
C ASP A 228 -1.85 -15.91 -7.09
N THR A 229 -2.70 -15.41 -6.21
CA THR A 229 -2.43 -15.39 -4.77
C THR A 229 -3.69 -15.53 -3.92
N LYS A 230 -3.52 -16.12 -2.73
CA LYS A 230 -4.59 -16.20 -1.72
C LYS A 230 -4.43 -15.15 -0.63
N SER A 231 -3.28 -14.53 -0.55
CA SER A 231 -2.96 -13.51 0.44
C SER A 231 -1.84 -12.62 -0.06
N VAL A 232 -1.79 -11.42 0.44
CA VAL A 232 -0.85 -10.38 0.07
C VAL A 232 -0.04 -9.95 1.29
N ASP A 233 1.25 -9.77 1.09
CA ASP A 233 2.12 -9.18 2.08
C ASP A 233 2.16 -7.66 1.90
N VAL A 234 1.83 -6.93 2.96
CA VAL A 234 1.98 -5.48 3.03
C VAL A 234 3.22 -5.16 3.84
N ASN A 235 4.19 -4.52 3.21
CA ASN A 235 5.48 -4.17 3.78
C ASN A 235 5.48 -2.70 4.18
N PHE A 236 5.84 -2.45 5.41
CA PHE A 236 5.99 -1.13 6.01
C PHE A 236 7.48 -0.87 6.24
N VAL A 237 7.98 0.19 5.60
CA VAL A 237 9.38 0.63 5.77
C VAL A 237 9.41 1.76 6.79
N ILE A 238 10.20 1.58 7.83
CA ILE A 238 10.33 2.51 8.96
C ILE A 238 11.68 3.17 8.94
N TYR A 239 11.68 4.51 9.01
CA TYR A 239 12.90 5.28 9.21
C TYR A 239 12.90 5.85 10.60
N LYS A 240 14.09 5.85 11.22
CA LYS A 240 14.34 6.55 12.46
C LYS A 240 14.35 8.05 12.22
N LYS A 241 13.79 8.83 13.15
CA LYS A 241 13.71 10.29 13.08
C LYS A 241 14.54 10.89 14.21
N LYS A 242 15.33 11.89 13.88
CA LYS A 242 16.14 12.63 14.87
C LYS A 242 16.09 14.13 14.57
N THR A 243 16.22 14.96 15.59
CA THR A 243 16.38 16.42 15.44
C THR A 243 17.87 16.75 15.47
N ALA A 244 18.36 17.47 14.46
CA ALA A 244 19.73 17.96 14.40
C ALA A 244 19.73 19.49 14.51
N LYS A 245 20.52 20.02 15.45
CA LYS A 245 20.76 21.47 15.59
C LYS A 245 21.80 21.92 14.58
N LEU A 246 21.56 23.04 13.94
CA LEU A 246 22.47 23.58 12.93
C LEU A 246 23.40 24.61 13.55
N LYS A 247 24.68 24.56 13.20
CA LYS A 247 25.71 25.46 13.68
C LYS A 247 26.59 25.91 12.53
N VAL A 248 27.02 27.16 12.59
CA VAL A 248 28.06 27.73 11.73
C VAL A 248 29.29 27.97 12.55
N ASP A 249 30.44 27.57 12.08
CA ASP A 249 31.71 27.88 12.69
C ASP A 249 32.23 29.24 12.18
N ILE A 250 32.79 30.03 13.09
CA ILE A 250 33.48 31.29 12.77
C ILE A 250 34.97 31.01 12.79
N SER A 251 35.64 31.31 11.69
CA SER A 251 37.09 31.15 11.54
C SER A 251 37.81 32.48 11.40
N ASN A 252 39.11 32.43 11.52
CA ASN A 252 39.96 33.60 11.41
C ASN A 252 39.61 34.70 12.45
N CYS A 253 39.42 34.25 13.70
CA CYS A 253 39.26 35.12 14.89
C CYS A 253 40.34 34.81 15.91
N THR A 254 40.61 35.76 16.83
CA THR A 254 41.51 35.54 17.97
C THR A 254 40.81 34.74 19.06
N ASP A 255 41.59 34.05 19.93
CA ASP A 255 41.07 33.25 21.06
C ASP A 255 40.19 34.09 22.02
N ASN A 256 40.42 35.38 22.10
CA ASN A 256 39.65 36.30 22.95
C ASN A 256 38.33 36.76 22.34
N PHE A 257 38.08 36.50 21.07
CA PHE A 257 36.86 36.94 20.42
C PHE A 257 35.65 36.11 20.88
N ASP A 258 34.62 36.78 21.38
CA ASP A 258 33.40 36.11 21.82
C ASP A 258 32.46 35.86 20.61
N VAL A 259 32.61 34.68 20.04
CA VAL A 259 31.76 34.24 18.91
C VAL A 259 30.26 34.24 19.26
N SER A 260 29.91 34.05 20.54
CA SER A 260 28.50 34.06 20.96
C SER A 260 27.88 35.47 20.97
N SER A 261 28.73 36.54 20.95
CA SER A 261 28.27 37.92 20.81
C SER A 261 27.86 38.28 19.39
N LEU A 262 28.17 37.47 18.37
CA LEU A 262 27.74 37.73 17.01
C LEU A 262 26.24 37.53 16.88
N PRO A 263 25.51 38.55 16.36
CA PRO A 263 24.07 38.47 16.19
C PRO A 263 23.67 37.63 14.96
N LEU A 264 24.11 36.39 14.93
CA LEU A 264 23.83 35.42 13.84
C LEU A 264 22.39 34.94 13.91
N LYS A 265 21.74 34.96 12.74
CA LYS A 265 20.42 34.37 12.52
C LYS A 265 20.51 33.33 11.43
N LEU A 266 20.13 32.11 11.74
CA LEU A 266 19.94 31.02 10.79
C LEU A 266 18.46 31.03 10.32
N SER A 267 18.23 30.74 9.05
CA SER A 267 16.85 30.57 8.55
C SER A 267 16.15 29.36 9.19
N GLU A 268 16.94 28.35 9.60
CA GLU A 268 16.54 27.21 10.40
C GLU A 268 17.63 26.93 11.45
N GLU A 269 17.23 26.84 12.70
CA GLU A 269 18.15 26.53 13.81
C GLU A 269 18.28 25.02 14.05
N GLU A 270 17.24 24.28 13.66
CA GLU A 270 17.19 22.83 13.76
C GLU A 270 16.40 22.21 12.63
N ILE A 271 16.75 21.00 12.24
CA ILE A 271 16.07 20.23 11.19
C ILE A 271 15.69 18.85 11.72
N SER A 272 14.67 18.28 11.09
CA SER A 272 14.25 16.91 11.31
C SER A 272 14.89 16.01 10.26
N VAL A 273 15.79 15.14 10.67
CA VAL A 273 16.50 14.19 9.79
C VAL A 273 15.93 12.79 9.98
N VAL A 274 15.69 12.08 8.89
CA VAL A 274 15.26 10.68 8.89
C VAL A 274 16.20 9.81 8.04
N SER A 275 16.47 8.62 8.51
CA SER A 275 17.27 7.62 7.79
C SER A 275 16.97 6.22 8.35
N PRO A 276 17.16 5.14 7.53
CA PRO A 276 17.09 3.77 8.03
C PRO A 276 18.23 3.44 9.02
N ASN A 277 19.37 4.17 8.96
CA ASN A 277 20.62 3.85 9.67
C ASN A 277 21.05 4.93 10.68
N LEU A 278 20.12 5.72 11.23
CA LEU A 278 20.49 6.69 12.26
C LEU A 278 20.98 6.00 13.53
N ASP A 279 22.14 6.47 14.04
CA ASP A 279 22.67 6.05 15.33
C ASP A 279 21.78 6.51 16.49
N ASP A 280 21.92 5.84 17.65
CA ASP A 280 21.17 6.18 18.87
C ASP A 280 21.74 7.41 19.60
N SER A 281 22.78 8.05 19.04
CA SER A 281 23.36 9.26 19.64
C SER A 281 22.37 10.40 19.63
N ASP A 282 22.08 10.91 20.81
CA ASP A 282 21.18 12.04 21.01
C ASP A 282 21.70 13.29 20.30
N THR A 283 20.74 14.11 19.84
CA THR A 283 20.91 15.46 19.32
C THR A 283 22.28 15.80 18.76
N GLU A 284 22.47 15.49 17.53
CA GLU A 284 23.67 15.86 16.80
C GLU A 284 23.61 17.35 16.46
N THR A 285 24.77 18.01 16.64
CA THR A 285 24.95 19.36 16.10
C THR A 285 25.66 19.24 14.76
N LEU A 286 24.98 19.62 13.68
CA LEU A 286 25.54 19.66 12.33
C LEU A 286 26.18 21.00 12.06
N THR A 287 27.49 21.02 11.82
CA THR A 287 28.18 22.21 11.33
C THR A 287 27.93 22.35 9.82
N ILE A 288 27.14 23.35 9.42
CA ILE A 288 26.75 23.57 8.03
C ILE A 288 27.84 24.26 7.19
N GLY A 289 28.81 24.91 7.86
CA GLY A 289 29.92 25.55 7.18
C GLY A 289 30.74 26.45 8.11
N SER A 290 31.71 27.17 7.54
CA SER A 290 32.55 28.15 8.26
C SER A 290 32.52 29.50 7.56
N ILE A 291 32.45 30.55 8.35
CA ILE A 291 32.51 31.95 7.87
C ILE A 291 33.75 32.61 8.47
N LYS A 292 34.58 33.25 7.63
CA LYS A 292 35.67 34.05 8.17
C LYS A 292 35.11 35.32 8.81
N LEU A 293 35.60 35.63 10.01
CA LEU A 293 35.16 36.83 10.75
C LEU A 293 35.32 38.09 9.91
N SER A 294 36.40 38.24 9.13
CA SER A 294 36.65 39.35 8.24
C SER A 294 35.68 39.48 7.05
N GLU A 295 34.87 38.45 6.77
CA GLU A 295 33.85 38.50 5.73
C GLU A 295 32.48 38.91 6.25
N ILE A 296 32.32 39.06 7.55
CA ILE A 296 31.05 39.35 8.20
C ILE A 296 30.79 40.88 8.16
N ASN A 297 29.70 41.27 7.49
CA ASN A 297 29.14 42.59 7.58
C ASN A 297 27.63 42.51 7.84
N LEU A 298 27.05 43.63 8.24
CA LEU A 298 25.63 43.67 8.67
C LEU A 298 24.60 43.43 7.56
N ALA A 299 25.01 43.39 6.28
CA ALA A 299 24.12 43.22 5.14
C ALA A 299 24.32 41.91 4.37
N LYS A 300 25.41 41.19 4.63
CA LYS A 300 25.77 40.01 3.88
C LYS A 300 24.95 38.77 4.38
N VAL A 301 24.41 38.04 3.42
CA VAL A 301 23.75 36.76 3.68
C VAL A 301 24.62 35.66 3.10
N PHE A 302 24.90 34.63 3.88
CA PHE A 302 25.59 33.42 3.44
C PHE A 302 24.58 32.34 3.23
N SER A 303 24.86 31.40 2.33
CA SER A 303 24.02 30.21 2.09
C SER A 303 24.90 28.96 2.15
N PHE A 304 24.52 28.02 2.97
CA PHE A 304 25.23 26.74 3.14
C PHE A 304 24.31 25.58 2.86
N LYS A 305 24.83 24.60 2.15
CA LYS A 305 24.12 23.33 1.97
C LYS A 305 24.22 22.53 3.28
N ILE A 306 23.11 21.91 3.68
CA ILE A 306 23.07 21.03 4.84
C ILE A 306 23.88 19.75 4.53
N PRO A 307 24.89 19.41 5.32
CA PRO A 307 25.78 18.28 5.04
C PRO A 307 25.17 16.96 5.52
N LEU A 308 24.12 16.47 4.83
CA LEU A 308 23.51 15.18 5.10
C LEU A 308 24.20 14.06 4.34
N ASN A 309 24.22 12.86 4.90
CA ASN A 309 24.62 11.64 4.22
C ASN A 309 23.64 11.27 3.13
N SER A 310 24.03 10.33 2.24
CA SER A 310 23.21 9.96 1.07
C SER A 310 21.90 9.25 1.42
N ASP A 311 21.82 8.64 2.59
CA ASP A 311 20.65 7.92 3.13
C ASP A 311 19.84 8.76 4.13
N GLU A 312 20.29 10.00 4.43
CA GLU A 312 19.60 10.94 5.30
C GLU A 312 18.71 11.90 4.48
N ILE A 313 17.53 12.15 4.99
CA ILE A 313 16.53 13.03 4.36
C ILE A 313 16.14 14.11 5.35
N ASN A 314 16.26 15.39 4.92
CA ASN A 314 15.69 16.51 5.66
C ASN A 314 14.17 16.58 5.44
N MET A 315 13.40 16.43 6.50
CA MET A 315 11.94 16.49 6.45
C MET A 315 11.39 17.91 6.35
N ASN A 316 12.21 18.94 6.64
CA ASN A 316 11.83 20.36 6.49
C ASN A 316 11.81 20.79 5.02
N GLY A 317 12.50 20.06 4.13
CA GLY A 317 12.47 20.24 2.68
C GLY A 317 13.55 21.18 2.12
N ASP A 318 14.13 22.07 2.91
CA ASP A 318 15.17 23.00 2.46
C ASP A 318 16.54 22.32 2.40
N GLU A 319 17.24 22.43 1.26
CA GLU A 319 18.60 21.93 1.10
C GLU A 319 19.66 22.88 1.64
N ASN A 320 19.32 24.17 1.76
CA ASN A 320 20.25 25.23 2.11
C ASN A 320 19.74 26.06 3.28
N VAL A 321 20.62 26.35 4.21
CA VAL A 321 20.38 27.27 5.32
C VAL A 321 21.01 28.63 5.02
N ARG A 322 20.26 29.69 5.21
CA ARG A 322 20.74 31.04 5.10
C ARG A 322 21.18 31.54 6.46
N VAL A 323 22.37 32.13 6.49
CA VAL A 323 22.95 32.77 7.68
C VAL A 323 23.01 34.28 7.43
N SER A 324 22.36 35.04 8.26
CA SER A 324 22.28 36.50 8.21
C SER A 324 22.66 37.08 9.56
N PHE A 325 22.78 38.42 9.62
CA PHE A 325 23.06 39.17 10.83
C PHE A 325 21.87 40.02 11.23
N ASP A 326 21.54 40.05 12.51
CA ASP A 326 20.71 41.12 13.05
C ASP A 326 21.56 42.38 13.21
N SER A 327 21.23 43.41 12.46
CA SER A 327 21.96 44.67 12.48
C SER A 327 21.51 45.62 13.59
N GLU A 328 20.48 45.28 14.34
CA GLU A 328 19.96 46.13 15.42
C GLU A 328 20.99 46.24 16.55
N GLY A 329 21.33 47.49 16.91
CA GLY A 329 22.33 47.81 17.94
C GLY A 329 23.79 47.63 17.52
N TYR A 330 24.05 47.33 16.22
CA TYR A 330 25.41 47.20 15.67
C TYR A 330 25.68 48.28 14.63
N THR A 331 26.95 48.73 14.60
CA THR A 331 27.42 49.74 13.62
C THR A 331 28.85 49.47 13.18
N SER A 332 29.37 50.28 12.29
CA SER A 332 30.78 50.19 11.88
C SER A 332 31.40 51.58 11.76
N LYS A 333 32.71 51.65 11.99
CA LYS A 333 33.52 52.86 11.82
C LYS A 333 34.88 52.52 11.24
N GLU A 334 35.51 53.45 10.55
CA GLU A 334 36.87 53.30 10.00
C GLU A 334 37.91 53.79 10.99
N PHE A 335 39.00 53.02 11.10
CA PHE A 335 40.12 53.28 12.01
C PHE A 335 41.44 53.17 11.28
N THR A 336 42.51 53.72 11.93
CA THR A 336 43.88 53.59 11.45
C THR A 336 44.70 52.82 12.51
N ILE A 337 45.40 51.77 12.06
CA ILE A 337 46.27 50.97 12.94
C ILE A 337 47.71 51.26 12.55
N THR A 338 48.47 51.73 13.49
CA THR A 338 49.89 52.12 13.34
C THR A 338 50.80 50.90 13.56
N SER A 339 52.07 50.98 13.12
CA SER A 339 53.02 49.85 13.14
C SER A 339 53.30 49.28 14.51
N ASP A 340 53.15 50.05 15.59
CA ASP A 340 53.26 49.62 16.96
C ASP A 340 52.12 48.72 17.47
N HIS A 341 51.00 48.73 16.75
CA HIS A 341 49.87 47.87 16.99
C HIS A 341 49.74 46.73 15.96
N ILE A 342 50.77 46.51 15.10
CA ILE A 342 50.84 45.36 14.19
C ILE A 342 51.71 44.29 14.78
N ILE A 343 51.16 43.11 15.00
CA ILE A 343 51.81 41.98 15.68
C ILE A 343 51.95 40.78 14.75
N ALA A 344 53.14 40.19 14.71
CA ALA A 344 53.36 38.94 14.00
C ALA A 344 53.54 37.79 14.97
N THR A 345 52.70 36.75 14.86
CA THR A 345 52.72 35.49 15.65
C THR A 345 53.21 34.32 14.82
N GLY A 346 53.57 33.19 15.44
CA GLY A 346 54.02 31.98 14.72
C GLY A 346 55.29 32.21 13.89
N LYS A 347 56.21 33.09 14.33
CA LYS A 347 57.41 33.39 13.56
C LYS A 347 58.24 32.12 13.30
N PRO A 348 58.83 31.97 12.10
CA PRO A 348 59.62 30.80 11.75
C PRO A 348 60.88 30.75 12.60
N SER A 349 61.25 29.56 13.12
CA SER A 349 62.39 29.38 13.97
C SER A 349 63.69 29.63 13.22
N GLY A 350 64.60 30.43 13.86
CA GLY A 350 65.91 30.70 13.27
C GLY A 350 65.94 31.81 12.21
N LYS A 351 64.78 32.47 11.94
CA LYS A 351 64.69 33.53 10.97
C LYS A 351 64.29 34.86 11.59
N SER A 352 64.73 35.96 10.98
CA SER A 352 64.30 37.31 11.32
C SER A 352 63.04 37.70 10.53
N THR A 353 62.13 38.44 11.18
CA THR A 353 60.88 38.88 10.56
C THR A 353 60.74 40.37 10.74
N GLU A 354 60.58 41.10 9.66
CA GLU A 354 60.33 42.56 9.64
C GLU A 354 58.98 42.88 9.03
N ILE A 355 58.18 43.71 9.71
CA ILE A 355 56.90 44.18 9.20
C ILE A 355 57.16 45.48 8.43
N GLU A 356 57.00 45.46 7.12
CA GLU A 356 57.22 46.61 6.25
C GLU A 356 56.04 47.59 6.29
N THR A 357 54.83 47.09 6.54
CA THR A 357 53.64 47.94 6.62
C THR A 357 53.70 48.86 7.82
N LYS A 358 53.76 50.17 7.58
CA LYS A 358 53.90 51.19 8.66
C LYS A 358 52.53 51.61 9.24
N LYS A 359 51.45 51.42 8.49
CA LYS A 359 50.09 51.68 8.96
C LYS A 359 49.08 51.02 8.05
N LEU A 360 47.97 50.60 8.63
CA LEU A 360 46.74 50.22 7.92
C LEU A 360 45.74 51.38 8.06
N THR A 361 45.22 51.90 6.95
CA THR A 361 44.24 53.00 6.93
C THR A 361 42.92 52.50 6.43
N ASN A 362 41.81 53.15 6.83
CA ASN A 362 40.45 52.81 6.44
C ASN A 362 40.08 51.36 6.84
N VAL A 363 40.57 50.88 7.96
CA VAL A 363 40.22 49.59 8.53
C VAL A 363 38.80 49.69 9.08
N LYS A 364 37.87 49.09 8.38
CA LYS A 364 36.46 49.07 8.79
C LYS A 364 36.24 48.03 9.90
N VAL A 365 35.81 48.54 11.07
CA VAL A 365 35.55 47.66 12.25
C VAL A 365 34.08 47.73 12.59
N TYR A 366 33.50 46.55 12.81
CA TYR A 366 32.12 46.37 13.23
C TYR A 366 32.08 45.98 14.72
N GLY A 367 30.95 46.27 15.35
CA GLY A 367 30.67 45.89 16.74
C GLY A 367 29.40 46.57 17.27
N PRO A 368 29.03 46.36 18.53
CA PRO A 368 27.95 47.05 19.20
C PRO A 368 28.16 48.59 19.14
N GLU A 369 27.07 49.30 18.93
CA GLU A 369 27.11 50.77 18.71
C GLU A 369 27.74 51.54 19.87
N ASP A 370 27.44 51.15 21.09
CA ASP A 370 28.02 51.70 22.32
C ASP A 370 29.54 51.51 22.42
N VAL A 371 30.02 50.34 21.94
CA VAL A 371 31.46 50.02 21.90
C VAL A 371 32.16 50.80 20.79
N ILE A 372 31.63 50.76 19.56
CA ILE A 372 32.24 51.40 18.37
C ILE A 372 32.33 52.94 18.53
N ASN A 373 31.33 53.56 19.16
CA ASN A 373 31.35 55.00 19.40
C ASN A 373 32.45 55.43 20.37
N ASN A 374 32.87 54.59 21.29
CA ASN A 374 33.93 54.86 22.28
C ASN A 374 35.29 54.31 21.85
N LEU A 375 35.37 53.46 20.83
CA LEU A 375 36.60 52.81 20.37
C LEU A 375 37.55 53.84 19.72
N LYS A 376 38.82 53.71 20.03
CA LYS A 376 39.92 54.57 19.50
C LYS A 376 40.89 53.69 18.67
N ASP A 377 41.65 54.38 17.79
CA ASP A 377 42.70 53.69 17.00
C ASP A 377 43.70 52.93 17.88
N SER A 378 44.02 53.43 19.05
CA SER A 378 44.93 52.81 20.04
C SER A 378 44.37 51.58 20.71
N ASP A 379 43.09 51.27 20.57
CA ASP A 379 42.46 50.09 21.19
C ASP A 379 42.46 48.89 20.24
N LEU A 380 42.92 49.09 18.99
CA LEU A 380 42.91 48.10 17.93
C LEU A 380 44.31 47.57 17.59
N TYR A 381 44.39 46.29 17.35
CA TYR A 381 45.57 45.56 16.92
C TYR A 381 45.31 44.82 15.63
N ALA A 382 46.37 44.62 14.83
CA ALA A 382 46.36 43.79 13.63
C ALA A 382 47.35 42.61 13.86
N GLU A 383 46.84 41.40 13.89
CA GLU A 383 47.67 40.20 14.11
C GLU A 383 47.77 39.42 12.81
N VAL A 384 48.99 38.99 12.46
CA VAL A 384 49.28 38.10 11.36
C VAL A 384 49.98 36.85 11.88
N ASN A 385 49.50 35.73 11.39
CA ASN A 385 50.07 34.40 11.69
C ASN A 385 51.07 34.00 10.59
N LEU A 386 52.30 33.66 10.98
CA LEU A 386 53.39 33.29 10.10
C LEU A 386 53.77 31.81 10.24
N SER A 387 52.98 31.00 10.95
CA SER A 387 53.32 29.61 11.26
C SER A 387 53.43 28.72 10.03
N ASP A 388 52.86 29.09 8.89
CA ASP A 388 52.94 28.41 7.61
C ASP A 388 54.14 28.86 6.75
N ILE A 389 54.93 29.84 7.19
CA ILE A 389 56.09 30.35 6.45
C ILE A 389 57.35 29.59 6.86
N ILE A 390 58.02 28.99 5.89
CA ILE A 390 59.27 28.21 6.10
C ILE A 390 60.45 28.93 5.46
N ASP A 391 60.27 29.54 4.29
CA ASP A 391 61.37 30.10 3.50
C ASP A 391 61.54 31.61 3.72
N SER A 392 62.74 32.12 3.43
CA SER A 392 63.01 33.57 3.39
C SER A 392 62.38 34.21 2.16
N GLY A 393 61.80 35.41 2.30
CA GLY A 393 61.08 36.09 1.23
C GLY A 393 60.17 37.21 1.72
N SER A 394 59.50 37.88 0.79
CA SER A 394 58.47 38.87 1.08
C SER A 394 57.10 38.23 0.95
N TYR A 395 56.25 38.46 1.95
CA TYR A 395 54.92 37.87 2.05
C TYR A 395 53.85 38.93 2.32
N ALA A 396 52.73 38.81 1.58
CA ALA A 396 51.51 39.53 1.96
C ALA A 396 50.64 38.58 2.78
N ARG A 397 50.18 38.99 3.95
CA ARG A 397 49.33 38.19 4.82
C ARG A 397 48.12 38.99 5.29
N GLU A 398 46.98 38.37 5.29
CA GLU A 398 45.74 38.94 5.85
C GLU A 398 45.88 38.99 7.38
N ALA A 399 45.62 40.16 7.95
CA ALA A 399 45.67 40.40 9.39
C ALA A 399 44.28 40.23 10.01
N ILE A 400 44.24 39.63 11.18
CA ILE A 400 43.06 39.60 12.05
C ILE A 400 43.09 40.93 12.84
N ILE A 401 42.04 41.72 12.70
CA ILE A 401 41.85 42.97 13.43
C ILE A 401 41.03 42.66 14.69
N TYR A 402 41.56 43.00 15.85
CA TYR A 402 40.93 42.73 17.15
C TYR A 402 41.23 43.83 18.17
N SER A 403 40.52 43.79 19.29
CA SER A 403 40.82 44.62 20.44
C SER A 403 41.08 43.74 21.68
N PRO A 404 42.17 43.91 22.42
CA PRO A 404 42.38 43.23 23.68
C PRO A 404 41.35 43.61 24.76
N THR A 405 40.75 44.79 24.65
CA THR A 405 39.81 45.32 25.63
C THR A 405 38.35 44.93 25.32
N TYR A 406 38.00 44.88 24.04
CA TYR A 406 36.67 44.61 23.58
C TYR A 406 36.64 43.31 22.75
N ASN A 407 36.06 42.25 23.29
CA ASN A 407 36.00 40.93 22.67
C ASN A 407 34.88 40.74 21.65
N ASN A 408 34.11 41.77 21.34
CA ASN A 408 32.95 41.77 20.47
C ASN A 408 33.05 42.75 19.30
N VAL A 409 34.27 43.15 18.93
CA VAL A 409 34.55 43.98 17.75
C VAL A 409 35.42 43.19 16.76
N TRP A 410 35.19 43.40 15.46
CA TRP A 410 35.96 42.70 14.42
C TRP A 410 36.21 43.57 13.19
N GLY A 411 37.36 43.37 12.55
CA GLY A 411 37.70 44.01 11.28
C GLY A 411 37.03 43.35 10.09
N PHE A 412 36.54 44.15 9.15
CA PHE A 412 35.94 43.69 7.90
C PHE A 412 36.87 43.92 6.72
N GLY A 413 36.86 42.99 5.77
CA GLY A 413 37.63 43.05 4.53
C GLY A 413 39.05 42.49 4.68
N LYS A 414 39.77 42.50 3.58
CA LYS A 414 41.16 42.03 3.54
C LYS A 414 42.11 43.15 3.98
N ASN A 415 42.63 43.00 5.18
CA ASN A 415 43.62 43.92 5.74
C ASN A 415 44.99 43.26 5.60
N GLU A 416 45.68 43.54 4.46
CA GLU A 416 46.97 42.87 4.14
C GLU A 416 48.16 43.61 4.75
N ILE A 417 49.08 42.85 5.34
CA ILE A 417 50.34 43.33 5.90
C ILE A 417 51.49 42.68 5.11
N GLN A 418 52.43 43.56 4.71
CA GLN A 418 53.66 43.13 4.05
C GLN A 418 54.73 42.81 5.09
N ILE A 419 55.34 41.64 4.95
CA ILE A 419 56.34 41.10 5.91
C ILE A 419 57.49 40.52 5.12
N VAL A 420 58.69 40.82 5.57
CA VAL A 420 59.93 40.21 5.05
C VAL A 420 60.45 39.22 6.09
N VAL A 421 60.74 38.01 5.62
CA VAL A 421 61.38 36.96 6.38
C VAL A 421 62.81 36.76 5.81
N SER A 422 63.82 36.86 6.63
CA SER A 422 65.24 36.72 6.24
C SER A 422 65.94 35.72 7.18
N ASP A 423 67.03 35.15 6.67
CA ASP A 423 67.88 34.23 7.40
C ASP A 423 68.60 34.90 8.57
#